data_45c564030296f5e44e73a979352179dd
#
_entry.id   45c564030296f5e44e73a979352179dd
#
_cell.length_a   1.000
_cell.length_b   1.000
_cell.length_c   1.000
_cell.angle_alpha   90.00
_cell.angle_beta   90.00
_cell.angle_gamma   90.00
#
_symmetry.space_group_name_H-M   'P 1'
#
loop_
_entity.id
_entity.type
_entity.pdbx_description
1 polymer ?
#
loop_
_entity_poly.entity_id
_entity_poly.type
_entity_poly.pdbx_seq_one_letter_code
_entity_poly.pdbx_strand_id
1 'polypeptide(L)'
;MFRFLWLAAVSMAALPAMAQEYKIAVIGLVHAHYSGNLPGMLNNPRVRLVGIAETIPELVAEAKQKAPQVPFFDDYKKMLDQTRPDIVWAFVENNRHLEIAKECAPRKINLMYEKPLASTYKDALAIAELAKKYDIKVMCNYQMAWWPANAEAKKLVDSGAIGDPWRLHGFVGHGGPGSGGTGRFFFDWLTDPVKNGGGALVDFECYNALWSLWYMGRPESVYAEAIHLRPETFPKVEDSATMVLHYPNGMGVFEGSWDLPRSFQDVEVFGSSTGPDGKLVRGSVYMTQQGIELRPEGGAARQ
;
A
#
# COMPACT_ATOMS: atom_id res chain seq x y z
N MET A 1 16.69 70.76 25.65
CA MET A 1 16.92 69.55 26.47
C MET A 1 16.10 68.46 25.90
N PHE A 2 16.58 67.73 24.86
CA PHE A 2 15.86 66.65 24.15
C PHE A 2 16.35 65.32 24.72
N ARG A 3 15.43 64.53 25.30
CA ARG A 3 15.69 63.16 25.74
C ARG A 3 15.36 62.21 24.60
N PHE A 4 16.38 61.51 24.06
CA PHE A 4 16.20 60.39 23.14
C PHE A 4 15.87 59.13 23.95
N LEU A 5 14.66 58.57 23.72
CA LEU A 5 14.27 57.24 24.18
C LEU A 5 14.76 56.20 23.14
N TRP A 6 15.68 55.34 23.52
CA TRP A 6 16.06 54.14 22.75
C TRP A 6 15.05 53.04 23.01
N LEU A 7 14.25 52.69 22.01
CA LEU A 7 13.46 51.45 22.00
C LEU A 7 14.37 50.32 21.58
N ALA A 8 14.72 49.41 22.49
CA ALA A 8 15.37 48.17 22.20
C ALA A 8 14.35 47.18 21.60
N ALA A 9 14.43 46.93 20.31
CA ALA A 9 13.66 45.88 19.65
C ALA A 9 14.25 44.51 20.04
N VAL A 10 13.57 43.77 20.89
CA VAL A 10 13.89 42.38 21.21
C VAL A 10 13.41 41.52 20.03
N SER A 11 14.33 41.12 19.16
CA SER A 11 14.07 40.10 18.14
C SER A 11 13.86 38.74 18.82
N MET A 12 12.60 38.33 18.99
CA MET A 12 12.29 36.93 19.29
C MET A 12 12.65 36.08 18.08
N ALA A 13 13.80 35.48 18.11
CA ALA A 13 14.13 34.40 17.15
C ALA A 13 13.12 33.25 17.35
N ALA A 14 12.24 33.07 16.39
CA ALA A 14 11.35 31.91 16.35
C ALA A 14 12.23 30.66 16.26
N LEU A 15 12.29 29.88 17.32
CA LEU A 15 12.90 28.54 17.28
C LEU A 15 12.15 27.73 16.22
N PRO A 16 12.85 27.04 15.31
CA PRO A 16 12.18 26.18 14.36
C PRO A 16 11.36 25.14 15.13
N ALA A 17 10.05 25.07 14.85
CA ALA A 17 9.21 24.06 15.43
C ALA A 17 9.79 22.69 15.12
N MET A 18 10.30 21.98 16.13
CA MET A 18 10.78 20.61 15.97
C MET A 18 9.67 19.79 15.34
N ALA A 19 9.93 19.17 14.19
CA ALA A 19 8.94 18.30 13.55
C ALA A 19 8.53 17.20 14.53
N GLN A 20 7.23 16.96 14.68
CA GLN A 20 6.70 15.96 15.60
C GLN A 20 7.33 14.59 15.31
N GLU A 21 7.94 13.98 16.32
CA GLU A 21 8.43 12.59 16.28
C GLU A 21 7.27 11.64 16.60
N TYR A 22 7.20 10.53 15.85
CA TYR A 22 6.23 9.46 16.08
C TYR A 22 6.92 8.21 16.58
N LYS A 23 6.38 7.61 17.66
CA LYS A 23 6.79 6.30 18.13
C LYS A 23 6.11 5.22 17.29
N ILE A 24 6.91 4.42 16.59
CA ILE A 24 6.41 3.29 15.80
C ILE A 24 6.82 1.98 16.47
N ALA A 25 5.91 1.03 16.57
CA ALA A 25 6.21 -0.35 16.90
C ALA A 25 5.89 -1.27 15.72
N VAL A 26 6.68 -2.31 15.55
CA VAL A 26 6.49 -3.33 14.50
C VAL A 26 5.96 -4.61 15.12
N ILE A 27 4.91 -5.19 14.51
CA ILE A 27 4.36 -6.49 14.89
C ILE A 27 4.51 -7.46 13.74
N GLY A 28 5.23 -8.56 13.97
CA GLY A 28 5.52 -9.60 12.99
C GLY A 28 6.59 -9.20 11.97
N LEU A 29 7.24 -10.19 11.40
CA LEU A 29 8.30 -10.05 10.40
C LEU A 29 8.14 -11.05 9.25
N VAL A 30 7.02 -11.78 9.19
CA VAL A 30 6.80 -12.80 8.16
C VAL A 30 6.51 -12.22 6.79
N HIS A 31 6.06 -10.96 6.71
CA HIS A 31 5.87 -10.27 5.45
C HIS A 31 7.19 -9.69 4.91
N ALA A 32 7.60 -10.11 3.70
CA ALA A 32 8.90 -9.78 3.13
C ALA A 32 9.19 -8.27 3.02
N HIS A 33 8.16 -7.42 2.91
CA HIS A 33 8.31 -5.97 2.83
C HIS A 33 8.94 -5.34 4.08
N TYR A 34 8.88 -6.00 5.23
CA TYR A 34 9.54 -5.54 6.45
C TYR A 34 11.01 -5.19 6.20
N SER A 35 11.76 -6.07 5.54
CA SER A 35 13.20 -5.89 5.34
C SER A 35 13.54 -4.67 4.47
N GLY A 36 12.69 -4.33 3.51
CA GLY A 36 12.83 -3.15 2.66
C GLY A 36 12.40 -1.85 3.35
N ASN A 37 11.42 -1.91 4.28
CA ASN A 37 10.91 -0.73 4.97
C ASN A 37 11.69 -0.37 6.25
N LEU A 38 12.36 -1.33 6.88
CA LEU A 38 13.11 -1.11 8.11
C LEU A 38 14.16 0.02 8.01
N PRO A 39 15.00 0.10 6.95
CA PRO A 39 15.97 1.20 6.81
C PRO A 39 15.29 2.58 6.78
N GLY A 40 14.13 2.68 6.11
CA GLY A 40 13.35 3.92 6.07
C GLY A 40 12.84 4.34 7.46
N MET A 41 12.38 3.39 8.27
CA MET A 41 11.98 3.67 9.66
C MET A 41 13.16 4.11 10.53
N LEU A 42 14.32 3.46 10.39
CA LEU A 42 15.51 3.78 11.19
C LEU A 42 16.15 5.13 10.83
N ASN A 43 16.07 5.54 9.57
CA ASN A 43 16.72 6.75 9.06
C ASN A 43 15.80 7.98 8.99
N ASN A 44 14.50 7.84 9.30
CA ASN A 44 13.58 8.96 9.28
C ASN A 44 13.64 9.75 10.59
N PRO A 45 14.04 11.04 10.58
CA PRO A 45 14.17 11.84 11.81
C PRO A 45 12.83 12.10 12.52
N ARG A 46 11.70 11.78 11.89
CA ARG A 46 10.37 11.87 12.48
C ARG A 46 9.88 10.56 13.07
N VAL A 47 10.70 9.50 13.04
CA VAL A 47 10.33 8.17 13.49
C VAL A 47 11.26 7.68 14.57
N ARG A 48 10.69 7.23 15.67
CA ARG A 48 11.39 6.47 16.69
C ARG A 48 10.80 5.06 16.74
N LEU A 49 11.58 4.07 16.27
CA LEU A 49 11.20 2.66 16.37
C LEU A 49 11.38 2.20 17.82
N VAL A 50 10.26 1.99 18.53
CA VAL A 50 10.24 1.73 19.98
C VAL A 50 10.19 0.26 20.36
N GLY A 51 9.93 -0.63 19.41
CA GLY A 51 9.93 -2.08 19.63
C GLY A 51 9.58 -2.88 18.39
N ILE A 52 10.06 -4.10 18.33
CA ILE A 52 9.72 -5.12 17.33
C ILE A 52 9.25 -6.35 18.08
N ALA A 53 8.06 -6.85 17.77
CA ALA A 53 7.53 -8.09 18.33
C ALA A 53 7.52 -9.19 17.25
N GLU A 54 8.27 -10.26 17.52
CA GLU A 54 8.35 -11.45 16.67
C GLU A 54 8.74 -12.66 17.52
N THR A 55 8.19 -13.84 17.19
CA THR A 55 8.45 -15.09 17.92
C THR A 55 9.32 -16.08 17.15
N ILE A 56 9.50 -15.87 15.83
CA ILE A 56 10.31 -16.76 14.97
C ILE A 56 11.79 -16.42 15.16
N PRO A 57 12.61 -17.33 15.74
CA PRO A 57 14.00 -17.01 16.09
C PRO A 57 14.86 -16.55 14.92
N GLU A 58 14.66 -17.14 13.74
CA GLU A 58 15.42 -16.79 12.52
C GLU A 58 15.15 -15.35 12.08
N LEU A 59 13.88 -14.92 12.10
CA LEU A 59 13.49 -13.57 11.76
C LEU A 59 13.96 -12.57 12.81
N VAL A 60 13.89 -12.93 14.09
CA VAL A 60 14.43 -12.12 15.18
C VAL A 60 15.94 -11.93 15.04
N ALA A 61 16.66 -13.00 14.72
CA ALA A 61 18.11 -12.96 14.55
C ALA A 61 18.52 -12.03 13.38
N GLU A 62 17.84 -12.15 12.24
CA GLU A 62 18.03 -11.27 11.08
C GLU A 62 17.76 -9.80 11.43
N ALA A 63 16.62 -9.55 12.10
CA ALA A 63 16.20 -8.19 12.44
C ALA A 63 17.14 -7.53 13.45
N LYS A 64 17.66 -8.27 14.44
CA LYS A 64 18.64 -7.77 15.41
C LYS A 64 19.96 -7.35 14.77
N GLN A 65 20.37 -8.00 13.67
CA GLN A 65 21.57 -7.56 12.94
C GLN A 65 21.36 -6.21 12.25
N LYS A 66 20.12 -5.95 11.76
CA LYS A 66 19.78 -4.70 11.05
C LYS A 66 19.40 -3.56 12.00
N ALA A 67 18.88 -3.86 13.19
CA ALA A 67 18.37 -2.89 14.16
C ALA A 67 18.77 -3.28 15.60
N PRO A 68 20.09 -3.39 15.92
CA PRO A 68 20.55 -3.87 17.24
C PRO A 68 20.15 -2.97 18.41
N GLN A 69 19.85 -1.70 18.14
CA GLN A 69 19.43 -0.70 19.13
C GLN A 69 17.94 -0.77 19.49
N VAL A 70 17.12 -1.54 18.73
CA VAL A 70 15.69 -1.61 18.94
C VAL A 70 15.35 -2.74 19.91
N PRO A 71 14.49 -2.52 20.94
CA PRO A 71 14.01 -3.59 21.80
C PRO A 71 13.19 -4.65 21.05
N PHE A 72 13.43 -5.94 21.33
CA PHE A 72 12.67 -7.05 20.79
C PHE A 72 11.78 -7.69 21.86
N PHE A 73 10.59 -8.10 21.46
CA PHE A 73 9.56 -8.68 22.32
C PHE A 73 9.06 -10.01 21.71
N ASP A 74 8.76 -10.96 22.56
CA ASP A 74 8.08 -12.22 22.22
C ASP A 74 6.54 -12.13 22.34
N ASP A 75 6.04 -11.07 22.99
CA ASP A 75 4.62 -10.78 23.20
C ASP A 75 4.34 -9.33 22.76
N TYR A 76 3.62 -9.17 21.67
CA TYR A 76 3.30 -7.84 21.14
C TYR A 76 2.35 -7.06 22.08
N LYS A 77 1.50 -7.72 22.88
CA LYS A 77 0.62 -7.03 23.82
C LYS A 77 1.43 -6.37 24.94
N LYS A 78 2.41 -7.10 25.48
CA LYS A 78 3.38 -6.52 26.44
C LYS A 78 4.17 -5.36 25.82
N MET A 79 4.60 -5.51 24.56
CA MET A 79 5.27 -4.43 23.83
C MET A 79 4.38 -3.18 23.75
N LEU A 80 3.11 -3.33 23.35
CA LEU A 80 2.17 -2.20 23.25
C LEU A 80 1.99 -1.48 24.59
N ASP A 81 1.84 -2.23 25.69
CA ASP A 81 1.63 -1.68 27.02
C ASP A 81 2.88 -0.95 27.57
N GLN A 82 4.08 -1.48 27.28
CA GLN A 82 5.34 -0.90 27.73
C GLN A 82 5.79 0.31 26.89
N THR A 83 5.65 0.23 25.57
CA THR A 83 6.20 1.25 24.67
C THR A 83 5.20 2.36 24.33
N ARG A 84 3.90 2.08 24.40
CA ARG A 84 2.79 2.99 24.05
C ARG A 84 3.08 3.71 22.75
N PRO A 85 3.14 2.99 21.61
CA PRO A 85 3.45 3.58 20.33
C PRO A 85 2.28 4.44 19.82
N ASP A 86 2.59 5.42 18.96
CA ASP A 86 1.58 6.23 18.26
C ASP A 86 1.01 5.46 17.06
N ILE A 87 1.86 4.60 16.46
CA ILE A 87 1.55 3.82 15.27
C ILE A 87 2.12 2.41 15.43
N VAL A 88 1.35 1.42 15.05
CA VAL A 88 1.82 0.04 14.82
C VAL A 88 1.86 -0.22 13.32
N TRP A 89 3.00 -0.72 12.83
CA TRP A 89 3.09 -1.27 11.47
C TRP A 89 3.20 -2.80 11.57
N ALA A 90 2.19 -3.49 11.02
CA ALA A 90 2.10 -4.94 11.09
C ALA A 90 2.59 -5.59 9.79
N PHE A 91 3.55 -6.51 9.94
CA PHE A 91 4.13 -7.33 8.87
C PHE A 91 3.81 -8.81 9.12
N VAL A 92 2.54 -9.08 9.37
CA VAL A 92 1.98 -10.41 9.65
C VAL A 92 1.19 -10.93 8.45
N GLU A 93 0.67 -12.14 8.57
CA GLU A 93 -0.29 -12.72 7.64
C GLU A 93 -1.58 -11.87 7.57
N ASN A 94 -2.22 -11.80 6.40
CA ASN A 94 -3.39 -10.93 6.18
C ASN A 94 -4.58 -11.24 7.11
N ASN A 95 -4.79 -12.51 7.46
CA ASN A 95 -5.86 -12.92 8.37
C ASN A 95 -5.65 -12.48 9.83
N ARG A 96 -4.44 -12.04 10.19
CA ARG A 96 -4.13 -11.54 11.54
C ARG A 96 -4.33 -10.03 11.70
N HIS A 97 -4.60 -9.29 10.63
CA HIS A 97 -4.78 -7.85 10.70
C HIS A 97 -5.92 -7.45 11.65
N LEU A 98 -7.06 -8.17 11.61
CA LEU A 98 -8.18 -7.91 12.52
C LEU A 98 -7.83 -8.18 14.00
N GLU A 99 -7.05 -9.23 14.29
CA GLU A 99 -6.56 -9.52 15.64
C GLU A 99 -5.78 -8.33 16.21
N ILE A 100 -4.86 -7.78 15.41
CA ILE A 100 -4.04 -6.63 15.81
C ILE A 100 -4.90 -5.37 15.95
N ALA A 101 -5.89 -5.16 15.07
CA ALA A 101 -6.82 -4.04 15.20
C ALA A 101 -7.60 -4.07 16.52
N LYS A 102 -8.04 -5.24 16.95
CA LYS A 102 -8.77 -5.43 18.23
C LYS A 102 -7.92 -5.05 19.45
N GLU A 103 -6.61 -5.24 19.37
CA GLU A 103 -5.69 -4.87 20.46
C GLU A 103 -5.26 -3.40 20.42
N CYS A 104 -5.00 -2.87 19.23
CA CYS A 104 -4.50 -1.50 19.07
C CYS A 104 -5.60 -0.43 19.20
N ALA A 105 -6.78 -0.68 18.63
CA ALA A 105 -7.85 0.32 18.59
C ALA A 105 -8.31 0.81 19.98
N PRO A 106 -8.56 -0.07 20.99
CA PRO A 106 -8.90 0.39 22.35
C PRO A 106 -7.79 1.22 23.01
N ARG A 107 -6.53 0.99 22.60
CA ARG A 107 -5.36 1.73 23.09
C ARG A 107 -5.13 3.05 22.36
N LYS A 108 -6.00 3.41 21.40
CA LYS A 108 -5.86 4.61 20.53
C LYS A 108 -4.59 4.62 19.69
N ILE A 109 -4.09 3.46 19.32
CA ILE A 109 -2.91 3.29 18.48
C ILE A 109 -3.36 3.23 17.01
N ASN A 110 -2.79 4.09 16.18
CA ASN A 110 -3.03 4.07 14.74
C ASN A 110 -2.36 2.84 14.11
N LEU A 111 -2.87 2.40 12.96
CA LEU A 111 -2.43 1.17 12.31
C LEU A 111 -1.95 1.40 10.90
N MET A 112 -0.87 0.74 10.55
CA MET A 112 -0.42 0.56 9.18
C MET A 112 -0.29 -0.94 8.93
N TYR A 113 -0.94 -1.42 7.88
CA TYR A 113 -0.88 -2.82 7.44
C TYR A 113 -0.21 -2.92 6.10
N GLU A 114 0.38 -4.08 5.82
CA GLU A 114 0.70 -4.46 4.46
C GLU A 114 -0.58 -4.79 3.68
N LYS A 115 -0.49 -4.75 2.37
CA LYS A 115 -1.62 -5.05 1.49
C LYS A 115 -1.84 -6.58 1.36
N PRO A 116 -3.07 -7.01 1.14
CA PRO A 116 -4.33 -6.27 1.26
C PRO A 116 -4.73 -6.01 2.72
N LEU A 117 -5.73 -5.18 2.93
CA LEU A 117 -6.18 -4.80 4.29
C LEU A 117 -6.59 -5.97 5.16
N ALA A 118 -7.10 -7.04 4.58
CA ALA A 118 -7.47 -8.28 5.27
C ALA A 118 -7.60 -9.43 4.27
N SER A 119 -7.60 -10.67 4.76
CA SER A 119 -7.84 -11.87 3.94
C SER A 119 -9.31 -12.05 3.56
N THR A 120 -10.25 -11.39 4.24
CA THR A 120 -11.69 -11.46 3.97
C THR A 120 -12.34 -10.08 4.01
N TYR A 121 -13.40 -9.91 3.23
CA TYR A 121 -14.23 -8.68 3.28
C TYR A 121 -14.83 -8.44 4.65
N LYS A 122 -15.26 -9.50 5.36
CA LYS A 122 -15.80 -9.41 6.72
C LYS A 122 -14.80 -8.81 7.69
N ASP A 123 -13.53 -9.23 7.62
CA ASP A 123 -12.48 -8.72 8.50
C ASP A 123 -12.11 -7.28 8.14
N ALA A 124 -12.09 -6.93 6.85
CA ALA A 124 -11.87 -5.56 6.41
C ALA A 124 -12.95 -4.61 6.95
N LEU A 125 -14.23 -5.00 6.90
CA LEU A 125 -15.33 -4.23 7.50
C LEU A 125 -15.16 -4.08 9.01
N ALA A 126 -14.81 -5.16 9.71
CA ALA A 126 -14.61 -5.11 11.16
C ALA A 126 -13.44 -4.19 11.55
N ILE A 127 -12.36 -4.16 10.75
CA ILE A 127 -11.25 -3.21 10.95
C ILE A 127 -11.75 -1.76 10.77
N ALA A 128 -12.52 -1.49 9.72
CA ALA A 128 -13.08 -0.16 9.46
C ALA A 128 -14.02 0.31 10.59
N GLU A 129 -14.86 -0.59 11.12
CA GLU A 129 -15.73 -0.31 12.27
C GLU A 129 -14.94 0.00 13.53
N LEU A 130 -13.86 -0.75 13.82
CA LEU A 130 -12.96 -0.46 14.93
C LEU A 130 -12.29 0.89 14.78
N ALA A 131 -11.80 1.21 13.57
CA ALA A 131 -11.19 2.50 13.28
C ALA A 131 -12.14 3.66 13.58
N LYS A 132 -13.39 3.56 13.10
CA LYS A 132 -14.45 4.54 13.35
C LYS A 132 -14.81 4.62 14.84
N LYS A 133 -15.04 3.47 15.49
CA LYS A 133 -15.45 3.40 16.91
C LYS A 133 -14.42 4.03 17.85
N TYR A 134 -13.16 3.80 17.60
CA TYR A 134 -12.08 4.25 18.48
C TYR A 134 -11.36 5.49 17.96
N ASP A 135 -11.83 6.10 16.84
CA ASP A 135 -11.23 7.29 16.23
C ASP A 135 -9.72 7.13 16.04
N ILE A 136 -9.31 6.05 15.38
CA ILE A 136 -7.93 5.80 14.96
C ILE A 136 -7.84 5.81 13.44
N LYS A 137 -6.64 6.08 12.93
CA LYS A 137 -6.33 5.97 11.51
C LYS A 137 -5.82 4.57 11.19
N VAL A 138 -6.34 4.02 10.09
CA VAL A 138 -5.85 2.76 9.52
C VAL A 138 -5.39 3.04 8.10
N MET A 139 -4.15 2.67 7.80
CA MET A 139 -3.56 2.77 6.47
C MET A 139 -3.15 1.38 5.99
N CYS A 140 -3.37 1.10 4.72
CA CYS A 140 -2.88 -0.09 4.04
C CYS A 140 -1.75 0.31 3.07
N ASN A 141 -0.61 -0.37 3.15
CA ASN A 141 0.59 -0.04 2.39
C ASN A 141 0.52 -0.61 0.97
N TYR A 142 -0.23 0.03 0.11
CA TYR A 142 -0.20 -0.21 -1.33
C TYR A 142 1.06 0.44 -1.92
N GLN A 143 2.21 -0.22 -1.84
CA GLN A 143 3.52 0.37 -2.21
C GLN A 143 3.52 1.06 -3.58
N MET A 144 2.95 0.42 -4.59
CA MET A 144 2.93 0.97 -5.93
C MET A 144 2.09 2.26 -6.03
N ALA A 145 1.10 2.43 -5.15
CA ALA A 145 0.28 3.64 -5.12
C ALA A 145 1.05 4.89 -4.67
N TRP A 146 2.16 4.70 -3.95
CA TRP A 146 3.00 5.80 -3.46
C TRP A 146 4.04 6.30 -4.45
N TRP A 147 4.15 5.67 -5.61
CA TRP A 147 5.08 6.16 -6.63
C TRP A 147 4.67 7.54 -7.13
N PRO A 148 5.63 8.47 -7.32
CA PRO A 148 5.36 9.81 -7.83
C PRO A 148 4.57 9.80 -9.16
N ALA A 149 4.84 8.81 -10.01
CA ALA A 149 4.13 8.61 -11.28
C ALA A 149 2.61 8.48 -11.11
N ASN A 150 2.13 7.78 -10.06
CA ASN A 150 0.70 7.63 -9.80
C ASN A 150 0.04 8.96 -9.41
N ALA A 151 0.70 9.78 -8.60
CA ALA A 151 0.18 11.09 -8.23
C ALA A 151 0.11 12.04 -9.44
N GLU A 152 1.11 12.00 -10.32
CA GLU A 152 1.12 12.80 -11.53
C GLU A 152 0.08 12.34 -12.54
N ALA A 153 -0.05 11.02 -12.77
CA ALA A 153 -1.09 10.45 -13.60
C ALA A 153 -2.49 10.85 -13.14
N LYS A 154 -2.73 10.81 -11.83
CA LYS A 154 -4.02 11.23 -11.26
C LYS A 154 -4.32 12.70 -11.54
N LYS A 155 -3.33 13.58 -11.41
CA LYS A 155 -3.49 15.00 -11.75
C LYS A 155 -3.83 15.21 -13.24
N LEU A 156 -3.15 14.49 -14.15
CA LEU A 156 -3.44 14.56 -15.57
C LEU A 156 -4.86 14.13 -15.91
N VAL A 157 -5.30 13.00 -15.33
CA VAL A 157 -6.67 12.51 -15.52
C VAL A 157 -7.68 13.51 -14.94
N ASP A 158 -7.49 13.99 -13.72
CA ASP A 158 -8.39 14.94 -13.05
C ASP A 158 -8.44 16.30 -13.74
N SER A 159 -7.38 16.69 -14.47
CA SER A 159 -7.37 17.91 -15.29
C SER A 159 -8.16 17.79 -16.59
N GLY A 160 -8.65 16.60 -16.93
CA GLY A 160 -9.34 16.34 -18.19
C GLY A 160 -8.41 16.18 -19.40
N ALA A 161 -7.10 15.98 -19.19
CA ALA A 161 -6.11 15.88 -20.26
C ALA A 161 -6.38 14.76 -21.28
N ILE A 162 -7.14 13.73 -20.86
CA ILE A 162 -7.54 12.60 -21.72
C ILE A 162 -9.06 12.52 -21.95
N GLY A 163 -9.84 13.45 -21.40
CA GLY A 163 -11.30 13.35 -21.28
C GLY A 163 -11.73 12.47 -20.10
N ASP A 164 -13.01 12.10 -20.08
CA ASP A 164 -13.57 11.28 -18.98
C ASP A 164 -13.07 9.84 -19.07
N PRO A 165 -12.55 9.26 -17.97
CA PRO A 165 -12.11 7.87 -17.95
C PRO A 165 -13.25 6.90 -18.29
N TRP A 166 -13.02 6.01 -19.24
CA TRP A 166 -13.99 4.98 -19.62
C TRP A 166 -13.37 3.58 -19.67
N ARG A 167 -12.03 3.49 -19.72
CA ARG A 167 -11.33 2.21 -19.69
C ARG A 167 -10.08 2.29 -18.85
N LEU A 168 -9.86 1.22 -18.07
CA LEU A 168 -8.63 1.01 -17.32
C LEU A 168 -8.09 -0.37 -17.67
N HIS A 169 -6.80 -0.43 -17.95
CA HIS A 169 -6.07 -1.68 -18.14
C HIS A 169 -4.91 -1.74 -17.15
N GLY A 170 -4.80 -2.84 -16.43
CA GLY A 170 -3.71 -3.08 -15.47
C GLY A 170 -3.13 -4.47 -15.65
N PHE A 171 -1.79 -4.55 -15.76
CA PHE A 171 -1.05 -5.79 -15.81
C PHE A 171 0.05 -5.77 -14.74
N VAL A 172 -0.14 -6.57 -13.68
CA VAL A 172 0.73 -6.57 -12.51
C VAL A 172 1.16 -7.98 -12.17
N GLY A 173 2.44 -8.17 -11.94
CA GLY A 173 2.94 -9.48 -11.53
C GLY A 173 4.45 -9.62 -11.60
N HIS A 174 4.93 -10.79 -11.26
CA HIS A 174 6.33 -11.19 -11.32
C HIS A 174 6.44 -12.74 -11.31
N GLY A 175 7.64 -13.29 -11.14
CA GLY A 175 7.88 -14.75 -11.11
C GLY A 175 7.43 -15.48 -9.85
N GLY A 176 6.59 -14.82 -9.02
CA GLY A 176 6.04 -15.39 -7.80
C GLY A 176 6.92 -15.24 -6.56
N PRO A 177 6.40 -15.62 -5.38
CA PRO A 177 7.14 -15.57 -4.12
C PRO A 177 8.23 -16.62 -4.08
N GLY A 178 9.40 -16.27 -3.53
CA GLY A 178 10.50 -17.19 -3.30
C GLY A 178 10.31 -17.99 -2.02
N SER A 179 10.70 -19.27 -2.04
CA SER A 179 10.59 -20.20 -0.91
C SER A 179 11.90 -20.45 -0.15
N GLY A 180 13.01 -19.79 -0.56
CA GLY A 180 14.34 -20.02 0.01
C GLY A 180 14.66 -19.12 1.22
N GLY A 181 15.51 -19.59 2.12
CA GLY A 181 15.98 -18.83 3.27
C GLY A 181 14.86 -18.32 4.17
N THR A 182 14.93 -17.06 4.62
CA THR A 182 13.86 -16.42 5.40
C THR A 182 12.62 -16.13 4.54
N GLY A 183 12.75 -16.14 3.23
CA GLY A 183 11.62 -16.02 2.30
C GLY A 183 10.60 -17.15 2.42
N ARG A 184 10.97 -18.31 2.99
CA ARG A 184 10.03 -19.42 3.25
C ARG A 184 8.86 -19.00 4.15
N PHE A 185 9.10 -18.16 5.15
CA PHE A 185 8.03 -17.70 6.06
C PHE A 185 7.00 -16.83 5.33
N PHE A 186 7.45 -16.03 4.37
CA PHE A 186 6.57 -15.28 3.49
C PHE A 186 5.82 -16.20 2.53
N PHE A 187 6.53 -17.12 1.88
CA PHE A 187 5.97 -18.08 0.95
C PHE A 187 4.86 -18.92 1.61
N ASP A 188 5.12 -19.48 2.81
CA ASP A 188 4.23 -20.40 3.51
C ASP A 188 2.85 -19.79 3.82
N TRP A 189 2.79 -18.51 4.15
CA TRP A 189 1.50 -17.88 4.42
C TRP A 189 0.87 -17.26 3.18
N LEU A 190 1.68 -16.71 2.26
CA LEU A 190 1.15 -16.08 1.05
C LEU A 190 0.47 -17.11 0.13
N THR A 191 0.95 -18.36 0.14
CA THR A 191 0.39 -19.49 -0.62
C THR A 191 -0.66 -20.29 0.16
N ASP A 192 -1.09 -19.81 1.31
CA ASP A 192 -2.16 -20.40 2.10
C ASP A 192 -3.46 -19.59 1.95
N PRO A 193 -4.55 -20.16 1.39
CA PRO A 193 -5.78 -19.43 1.10
C PRO A 193 -6.50 -18.90 2.34
N VAL A 194 -6.26 -19.47 3.53
CA VAL A 194 -6.84 -18.97 4.77
C VAL A 194 -6.07 -17.75 5.28
N LYS A 195 -4.74 -17.79 5.18
CA LYS A 195 -3.87 -16.73 5.68
C LYS A 195 -3.83 -15.51 4.78
N ASN A 196 -3.72 -15.75 3.47
CA ASN A 196 -3.66 -14.69 2.45
C ASN A 196 -5.07 -14.26 1.99
N GLY A 197 -6.00 -15.20 1.82
CA GLY A 197 -7.32 -14.99 1.22
C GLY A 197 -7.44 -15.49 -0.22
N GLY A 198 -6.34 -15.93 -0.83
CA GLY A 198 -6.21 -16.44 -2.21
C GLY A 198 -4.75 -16.48 -2.62
N GLY A 199 -4.45 -16.56 -3.90
CA GLY A 199 -3.12 -16.53 -4.48
C GLY A 199 -2.77 -15.21 -5.15
N ALA A 200 -2.34 -15.29 -6.41
CA ALA A 200 -1.95 -14.14 -7.22
C ALA A 200 -3.08 -13.12 -7.41
N LEU A 201 -4.34 -13.59 -7.46
CA LEU A 201 -5.51 -12.72 -7.53
C LEU A 201 -5.54 -11.77 -6.33
N VAL A 202 -5.43 -12.28 -5.12
CA VAL A 202 -5.46 -11.44 -3.92
C VAL A 202 -4.21 -10.56 -3.82
N ASP A 203 -3.06 -11.09 -4.19
CA ASP A 203 -1.78 -10.39 -4.10
C ASP A 203 -1.67 -9.19 -5.06
N PHE A 204 -2.19 -9.31 -6.29
CA PHE A 204 -2.05 -8.29 -7.33
C PHE A 204 -3.34 -7.55 -7.67
N GLU A 205 -4.48 -8.24 -7.74
CA GLU A 205 -5.73 -7.59 -8.11
C GLU A 205 -6.20 -6.60 -7.04
N CYS A 206 -5.67 -6.65 -5.83
CA CYS A 206 -5.90 -5.63 -4.82
C CYS A 206 -5.36 -4.24 -5.24
N TYR A 207 -4.25 -4.17 -6.00
CA TYR A 207 -3.75 -2.92 -6.59
C TYR A 207 -4.64 -2.46 -7.74
N ASN A 208 -5.03 -3.37 -8.61
CA ASN A 208 -5.91 -3.09 -9.74
C ASN A 208 -7.30 -2.60 -9.24
N ALA A 209 -7.82 -3.19 -8.18
CA ALA A 209 -9.03 -2.72 -7.51
C ALA A 209 -8.87 -1.31 -6.93
N LEU A 210 -7.72 -0.99 -6.34
CA LEU A 210 -7.43 0.36 -5.84
C LEU A 210 -7.42 1.39 -6.98
N TRP A 211 -6.71 1.13 -8.09
CA TRP A 211 -6.67 2.04 -9.22
C TRP A 211 -8.04 2.19 -9.89
N SER A 212 -8.81 1.10 -10.00
CA SER A 212 -10.17 1.18 -10.53
C SER A 212 -11.06 2.12 -9.72
N LEU A 213 -10.97 2.06 -8.39
CA LEU A 213 -11.68 2.97 -7.50
C LEU A 213 -11.19 4.42 -7.64
N TRP A 214 -9.90 4.64 -7.86
CA TRP A 214 -9.33 5.98 -8.02
C TRP A 214 -9.79 6.69 -9.29
N TYR A 215 -9.89 5.96 -10.40
CA TYR A 215 -10.14 6.55 -11.71
C TYR A 215 -11.59 6.45 -12.17
N MET A 216 -12.28 5.36 -11.80
CA MET A 216 -13.61 5.07 -12.32
C MET A 216 -14.67 4.88 -11.21
N GLY A 217 -14.26 4.86 -9.95
CA GLY A 217 -15.15 4.63 -8.83
C GLY A 217 -15.56 3.16 -8.68
N ARG A 218 -16.73 2.92 -8.08
CA ARG A 218 -17.20 1.58 -7.78
C ARG A 218 -17.83 0.91 -9.02
N PRO A 219 -17.40 -0.30 -9.42
CA PRO A 219 -18.00 -1.04 -10.52
C PRO A 219 -19.39 -1.57 -10.15
N GLU A 220 -20.24 -1.83 -11.15
CA GLU A 220 -21.55 -2.47 -10.99
C GLU A 220 -21.45 -3.97 -10.89
N SER A 221 -20.51 -4.59 -11.61
CA SER A 221 -20.27 -6.02 -11.58
C SER A 221 -18.82 -6.36 -11.87
N VAL A 222 -18.42 -7.57 -11.49
CA VAL A 222 -17.09 -8.13 -11.74
C VAL A 222 -17.24 -9.55 -12.30
N TYR A 223 -16.42 -9.86 -13.31
CA TYR A 223 -16.11 -11.22 -13.75
C TYR A 223 -14.63 -11.47 -13.48
N ALA A 224 -14.30 -12.69 -13.04
CA ALA A 224 -12.90 -13.08 -12.85
C ALA A 224 -12.72 -14.54 -13.25
N GLU A 225 -11.55 -14.82 -13.82
CA GLU A 225 -11.05 -16.16 -14.12
C GLU A 225 -9.69 -16.32 -13.45
N ALA A 226 -9.50 -17.44 -12.77
CA ALA A 226 -8.26 -17.76 -12.08
C ALA A 226 -7.78 -19.16 -12.51
N ILE A 227 -6.48 -19.29 -12.72
CA ILE A 227 -5.86 -20.54 -13.19
C ILE A 227 -4.64 -20.92 -12.35
N HIS A 228 -4.35 -22.22 -12.32
CA HIS A 228 -3.14 -22.80 -11.76
C HIS A 228 -2.21 -23.21 -12.90
N LEU A 229 -1.17 -22.43 -13.15
CA LEU A 229 -0.14 -22.75 -14.14
C LEU A 229 0.92 -23.68 -13.56
N ARG A 230 1.23 -23.52 -12.27
CA ARG A 230 2.24 -24.30 -11.52
C ARG A 230 1.66 -24.95 -10.27
N PRO A 231 0.71 -25.88 -10.39
CA PRO A 231 0.06 -26.52 -9.23
C PRO A 231 1.03 -27.28 -8.33
N GLU A 232 2.17 -27.73 -8.84
CA GLU A 232 3.26 -28.34 -8.07
C GLU A 232 3.97 -27.36 -7.14
N THR A 233 4.00 -26.07 -7.50
CA THR A 233 4.60 -25.01 -6.69
C THR A 233 3.58 -24.36 -5.76
N PHE A 234 2.37 -24.14 -6.26
CA PHE A 234 1.26 -23.48 -5.55
C PHE A 234 0.02 -24.38 -5.45
N PRO A 235 0.08 -25.50 -4.69
CA PRO A 235 -0.97 -26.53 -4.74
C PRO A 235 -2.33 -26.09 -4.15
N LYS A 236 -2.39 -24.98 -3.44
CA LYS A 236 -3.58 -24.55 -2.71
C LYS A 236 -4.23 -23.29 -3.25
N VAL A 237 -3.54 -22.54 -4.08
CA VAL A 237 -3.98 -21.23 -4.55
C VAL A 237 -3.66 -21.06 -6.04
N GLU A 238 -4.40 -20.23 -6.72
CA GLU A 238 -4.15 -19.81 -8.09
C GLU A 238 -2.89 -18.96 -8.18
N ASP A 239 -2.18 -19.05 -9.31
CA ASP A 239 -0.96 -18.29 -9.58
C ASP A 239 -1.12 -17.27 -10.73
N SER A 240 -2.28 -17.26 -11.38
CA SER A 240 -2.63 -16.28 -12.40
C SER A 240 -4.13 -16.01 -12.40
N ALA A 241 -4.51 -14.77 -12.64
CA ALA A 241 -5.91 -14.36 -12.69
C ALA A 241 -6.13 -13.19 -13.65
N THR A 242 -7.33 -13.14 -14.23
CA THR A 242 -7.83 -12.00 -15.00
C THR A 242 -9.13 -11.53 -14.38
N MET A 243 -9.29 -10.22 -14.23
CA MET A 243 -10.50 -9.59 -13.69
C MET A 243 -11.04 -8.56 -14.68
N VAL A 244 -12.34 -8.60 -14.92
CA VAL A 244 -13.06 -7.61 -15.74
C VAL A 244 -14.09 -6.91 -14.87
N LEU A 245 -13.98 -5.59 -14.77
CA LEU A 245 -14.92 -4.73 -14.05
C LEU A 245 -15.83 -4.00 -15.02
N HIS A 246 -17.13 -4.06 -14.78
CA HIS A 246 -18.15 -3.37 -15.57
C HIS A 246 -18.61 -2.11 -14.84
N TYR A 247 -18.70 -1.01 -15.60
CA TYR A 247 -19.20 0.30 -15.17
C TYR A 247 -20.31 0.74 -16.12
N PRO A 248 -21.22 1.65 -15.74
CA PRO A 248 -22.27 2.15 -16.63
C PRO A 248 -21.76 2.67 -17.97
N ASN A 249 -20.60 3.33 -17.95
CA ASN A 249 -19.99 3.97 -19.12
C ASN A 249 -18.56 3.49 -19.39
N GLY A 250 -18.20 2.29 -18.96
CA GLY A 250 -16.82 1.85 -19.16
C GLY A 250 -16.50 0.46 -18.65
N MET A 251 -15.22 0.14 -18.69
CA MET A 251 -14.70 -1.18 -18.37
C MET A 251 -13.30 -1.11 -17.79
N GLY A 252 -13.01 -1.93 -16.78
CA GLY A 252 -11.66 -2.26 -16.32
C GLY A 252 -11.28 -3.66 -16.76
N VAL A 253 -10.05 -3.87 -17.23
CA VAL A 253 -9.48 -5.19 -17.52
C VAL A 253 -8.15 -5.30 -16.82
N PHE A 254 -7.98 -6.31 -15.99
CA PHE A 254 -6.85 -6.47 -15.12
C PHE A 254 -6.30 -7.89 -15.16
N GLU A 255 -4.99 -7.99 -15.06
CA GLU A 255 -4.27 -9.26 -15.05
C GLU A 255 -3.25 -9.26 -13.93
N GLY A 256 -3.25 -10.32 -13.14
CA GLY A 256 -2.31 -10.55 -12.04
C GLY A 256 -1.69 -11.94 -12.11
N SER A 257 -0.36 -12.05 -12.04
CA SER A 257 0.28 -13.37 -12.15
C SER A 257 1.59 -13.49 -11.36
N TRP A 258 1.81 -14.68 -10.82
CA TRP A 258 3.08 -15.15 -10.25
C TRP A 258 3.94 -15.93 -11.25
N ASP A 259 3.53 -16.00 -12.52
CA ASP A 259 4.24 -16.76 -13.55
C ASP A 259 4.71 -15.90 -14.72
N LEU A 260 5.32 -14.76 -14.38
CA LEU A 260 5.84 -13.82 -15.38
C LEU A 260 7.37 -13.84 -15.41
N PRO A 261 7.99 -13.70 -16.60
CA PRO A 261 9.45 -13.76 -16.76
C PRO A 261 10.19 -12.55 -16.18
N ARG A 262 9.47 -11.49 -15.86
CA ARG A 262 9.95 -10.26 -15.19
C ARG A 262 8.82 -9.60 -14.44
N SER A 263 9.14 -8.60 -13.63
CA SER A 263 8.10 -7.76 -13.02
C SER A 263 7.40 -6.91 -14.07
N PHE A 264 6.08 -6.90 -14.01
CA PHE A 264 5.17 -6.03 -14.73
C PHE A 264 4.37 -5.19 -13.72
N GLN A 265 4.23 -3.91 -14.02
CA GLN A 265 3.49 -2.95 -13.16
C GLN A 265 2.94 -1.87 -14.09
N ASP A 266 2.23 -2.33 -15.11
CA ASP A 266 1.76 -1.54 -16.23
C ASP A 266 0.29 -1.21 -16.02
N VAL A 267 -0.05 0.08 -15.98
CA VAL A 267 -1.42 0.55 -15.86
C VAL A 267 -1.67 1.64 -16.90
N GLU A 268 -2.77 1.55 -17.62
CA GLU A 268 -3.17 2.56 -18.59
C GLU A 268 -4.63 2.97 -18.41
N VAL A 269 -4.85 4.26 -18.27
CA VAL A 269 -6.17 4.90 -18.16
C VAL A 269 -6.50 5.55 -19.50
N PHE A 270 -7.59 5.12 -20.12
CA PHE A 270 -8.11 5.71 -21.37
C PHE A 270 -9.29 6.61 -21.06
N GLY A 271 -9.32 7.76 -21.68
CA GLY A 271 -10.41 8.73 -21.53
C GLY A 271 -10.92 9.25 -22.86
N SER A 272 -12.17 9.70 -22.85
CA SER A 272 -12.82 10.35 -23.98
C SER A 272 -14.01 11.18 -23.50
N SER A 273 -14.07 12.45 -23.88
CA SER A 273 -15.25 13.31 -23.68
C SER A 273 -15.30 14.43 -24.70
N THR A 274 -16.51 14.98 -24.92
CA THR A 274 -16.65 16.19 -25.72
C THR A 274 -16.72 17.40 -24.80
N GLY A 275 -15.79 18.32 -24.97
CA GLY A 275 -15.73 19.55 -24.17
C GLY A 275 -16.91 20.49 -24.44
N PRO A 276 -17.08 21.54 -23.63
CA PRO A 276 -18.14 22.54 -23.80
C PRO A 276 -18.08 23.29 -25.15
N ASP A 277 -16.90 23.34 -25.75
CA ASP A 277 -16.66 23.95 -27.08
C ASP A 277 -16.96 22.99 -28.24
N GLY A 278 -17.48 21.79 -27.96
CA GLY A 278 -17.80 20.75 -28.95
C GLY A 278 -16.58 19.97 -29.46
N LYS A 279 -15.38 20.22 -28.90
CA LYS A 279 -14.20 19.47 -29.32
C LYS A 279 -14.10 18.15 -28.53
N LEU A 280 -13.74 17.10 -29.27
CA LEU A 280 -13.41 15.80 -28.69
C LEU A 280 -12.04 15.88 -28.03
N VAL A 281 -11.97 15.50 -26.75
CA VAL A 281 -10.73 15.21 -26.02
C VAL A 281 -10.67 13.70 -25.86
N ARG A 282 -9.58 13.08 -26.35
CA ARG A 282 -9.37 11.64 -26.26
C ARG A 282 -7.89 11.32 -26.10
N GLY A 283 -7.57 10.37 -25.24
CA GLY A 283 -6.19 9.97 -25.01
C GLY A 283 -6.07 8.90 -23.95
N SER A 284 -4.83 8.63 -23.53
CA SER A 284 -4.54 7.78 -22.38
C SER A 284 -3.36 8.30 -21.57
N VAL A 285 -3.31 7.89 -20.31
CA VAL A 285 -2.15 8.01 -19.43
C VAL A 285 -1.66 6.61 -19.10
N TYR A 286 -0.47 6.29 -19.57
CA TYR A 286 0.21 5.03 -19.28
C TYR A 286 1.20 5.24 -18.12
N MET A 287 1.19 4.34 -17.16
CA MET A 287 1.98 4.41 -15.93
C MET A 287 2.82 3.15 -15.76
N THR A 288 4.07 3.34 -15.40
CA THR A 288 4.98 2.30 -14.98
C THR A 288 5.74 2.74 -13.73
N GLN A 289 6.55 1.87 -13.17
CA GLN A 289 7.47 2.26 -12.09
C GLN A 289 8.44 3.38 -12.51
N GLN A 290 8.82 3.44 -13.78
CA GLN A 290 9.82 4.37 -14.31
C GLN A 290 9.23 5.77 -14.58
N GLY A 291 7.92 5.89 -14.75
CA GLY A 291 7.28 7.18 -15.05
C GLY A 291 5.90 7.02 -15.68
N ILE A 292 5.47 8.12 -16.28
CA ILE A 292 4.19 8.23 -16.99
C ILE A 292 4.41 8.64 -18.44
N GLU A 293 3.43 8.31 -19.26
CA GLU A 293 3.38 8.71 -20.65
C GLU A 293 1.96 9.19 -20.98
N LEU A 294 1.81 10.48 -21.31
CA LEU A 294 0.55 11.02 -21.82
C LEU A 294 0.49 10.77 -23.33
N ARG A 295 -0.54 10.08 -23.79
CA ARG A 295 -0.78 9.71 -25.19
C ARG A 295 -2.06 10.38 -25.70
N PRO A 296 -1.99 11.64 -26.21
CA PRO A 296 -3.14 12.32 -26.77
C PRO A 296 -3.51 11.74 -28.14
N GLU A 297 -4.78 11.87 -28.54
CA GLU A 297 -5.21 11.48 -29.89
C GLU A 297 -4.40 12.20 -30.98
N GLY A 298 -3.85 11.43 -31.93
CA GLY A 298 -3.10 11.96 -33.08
C GLY A 298 -1.80 12.71 -32.75
N GLY A 299 -1.42 12.75 -31.45
CA GLY A 299 -0.21 13.42 -30.98
C GLY A 299 0.92 12.45 -30.65
N ALA A 300 2.16 12.98 -30.55
CA ALA A 300 3.27 12.22 -30.00
C ALA A 300 3.08 12.01 -28.50
N ALA A 301 3.48 10.84 -28.01
CA ALA A 301 3.53 10.58 -26.57
C ALA A 301 4.46 11.57 -25.87
N ARG A 302 4.09 11.99 -24.65
CA ARG A 302 4.84 12.93 -23.82
C ARG A 302 5.16 12.28 -22.48
N GLN A 303 6.42 12.30 -22.11
CA GLN A 303 6.91 11.84 -20.81
C GLN A 303 6.84 12.94 -19.77
#